data_edd6be3900c573d0d967a767e910808d
#
_entry.id   edd6be3900c573d0d967a767e910808d
#
_cell.length_a   1.000
_cell.length_b   1.000
_cell.length_c   1.000
_cell.angle_alpha   90.00
_cell.angle_beta   90.00
_cell.angle_gamma   90.00
#
_symmetry.space_group_name_H-M   'P 1'
#
loop_
_entity.id
_entity.type
_entity.pdbx_description
1 polymer ?
#
loop_
_entity_poly.entity_id
_entity_poly.type
_entity_poly.pdbx_seq_one_letter_code
_entity_poly.pdbx_strand_id
1 'polypeptide(L)'
;MSTLFISDIHLSAQRPDMTAALVRFLEHDAPGADALYVLGDLFEFWIGDDDPNPLHQQMADAFLALSQQNVPIYFIHGNRDFLLGQQFAKRAGMTLLGDPCVIDLYGERVVLSHGDLLCTLDEGYQKFRRITQLKWLRWLFLQLPLARRQAIACKMRGQSQMENAHKSQIIMDVTPAAVDDTLRAHDCRMMIHGHTHRPAIHDFTLDGQPARRIVLGDWFEQGSVLICRPGELRLEMRALATIDPAAQPSV
;
A
#
# COMPACT_ATOMS: atom_id res chain seq x y z
N MET A 1 -21.82 -8.04 0.87
CA MET A 1 -20.55 -8.73 1.05
C MET A 1 -19.59 -8.23 -0.02
N SER A 2 -18.48 -7.59 0.38
CA SER A 2 -17.45 -7.12 -0.53
C SER A 2 -16.11 -7.00 0.20
N THR A 3 -15.02 -7.42 -0.42
CA THR A 3 -13.66 -7.19 0.05
C THR A 3 -13.08 -6.01 -0.72
N LEU A 4 -12.42 -5.10 0.01
CA LEU A 4 -11.87 -3.86 -0.53
C LEU A 4 -10.35 -3.90 -0.51
N PHE A 5 -9.73 -3.36 -1.57
CA PHE A 5 -8.28 -3.24 -1.69
C PHE A 5 -7.91 -1.81 -2.07
N ILE A 6 -6.94 -1.25 -1.36
CA ILE A 6 -6.35 0.07 -1.61
C ILE A 6 -4.82 -0.01 -1.50
N SER A 7 -4.09 0.89 -2.13
CA SER A 7 -2.63 1.04 -2.02
C SER A 7 -2.18 2.44 -2.40
N ASP A 8 -0.92 2.74 -2.16
CA ASP A 8 -0.23 3.92 -2.71
C ASP A 8 -0.94 5.24 -2.38
N ILE A 9 -1.37 5.40 -1.12
CA ILE A 9 -2.05 6.60 -0.64
C ILE A 9 -1.04 7.72 -0.38
N HIS A 10 0.17 7.40 0.07
CA HIS A 10 1.27 8.36 0.33
C HIS A 10 0.89 9.52 1.23
N LEU A 11 0.20 9.24 2.33
CA LEU A 11 -0.24 10.25 3.30
C LEU A 11 0.92 11.10 3.80
N SER A 12 0.73 12.40 3.77
CA SER A 12 1.70 13.38 4.26
C SER A 12 1.00 14.64 4.76
N ALA A 13 1.67 15.39 5.64
CA ALA A 13 1.13 16.65 6.17
C ALA A 13 0.92 17.72 5.08
N GLN A 14 1.57 17.60 3.91
CA GLN A 14 1.42 18.49 2.78
C GLN A 14 0.18 18.21 1.93
N ARG A 15 -0.48 17.06 2.14
CA ARG A 15 -1.68 16.64 1.39
C ARG A 15 -2.82 16.28 2.35
N PRO A 16 -3.37 17.29 3.07
CA PRO A 16 -4.51 17.07 3.98
C PRO A 16 -5.78 16.63 3.23
N ASP A 17 -5.90 16.97 1.95
CA ASP A 17 -6.95 16.52 1.06
C ASP A 17 -7.00 14.99 0.93
N MET A 18 -5.85 14.34 0.77
CA MET A 18 -5.75 12.89 0.70
C MET A 18 -6.10 12.23 2.04
N THR A 19 -5.64 12.84 3.15
CA THR A 19 -6.00 12.37 4.49
C THR A 19 -7.51 12.42 4.71
N ALA A 20 -8.15 13.54 4.34
CA ALA A 20 -9.60 13.70 4.45
C ALA A 20 -10.36 12.70 3.55
N ALA A 21 -9.86 12.47 2.32
CA ALA A 21 -10.46 11.50 1.41
C ALA A 21 -10.39 10.07 1.96
N LEU A 22 -9.25 9.67 2.54
CA LEU A 22 -9.11 8.35 3.14
C LEU A 22 -9.99 8.21 4.40
N VAL A 23 -10.02 9.21 5.27
CA VAL A 23 -10.91 9.20 6.45
C VAL A 23 -12.36 9.03 6.02
N ARG A 24 -12.81 9.82 5.03
CA ARG A 24 -14.17 9.69 4.48
C ARG A 24 -14.44 8.30 3.90
N PHE A 25 -13.49 7.71 3.19
CA PHE A 25 -13.60 6.34 2.67
C PHE A 25 -13.77 5.33 3.81
N LEU A 26 -12.97 5.45 4.88
CA LEU A 26 -13.05 4.57 6.05
C LEU A 26 -14.37 4.74 6.83
N GLU A 27 -14.94 5.95 6.84
CA GLU A 27 -16.19 6.25 7.56
C GLU A 27 -17.46 5.87 6.78
N HIS A 28 -17.43 5.96 5.44
CA HIS A 28 -18.67 5.87 4.65
C HIS A 28 -18.68 4.73 3.63
N ASP A 29 -17.53 4.37 3.05
CA ASP A 29 -17.47 3.38 1.98
C ASP A 29 -17.03 1.99 2.47
N ALA A 30 -16.13 1.95 3.45
CA ALA A 30 -15.59 0.72 3.98
C ALA A 30 -16.47 0.00 5.04
N PRO A 31 -17.39 0.66 5.77
CA PRO A 31 -18.25 -0.05 6.70
C PRO A 31 -19.08 -1.15 6.04
N GLY A 32 -19.18 -2.31 6.71
CA GLY A 32 -19.90 -3.47 6.20
C GLY A 32 -19.15 -4.27 5.13
N ALA A 33 -17.91 -3.92 4.81
CA ALA A 33 -17.03 -4.77 4.01
C ALA A 33 -16.66 -6.06 4.77
N ASP A 34 -16.43 -7.15 4.03
CA ASP A 34 -15.94 -8.40 4.60
C ASP A 34 -14.49 -8.27 5.09
N ALA A 35 -13.69 -7.44 4.41
CA ALA A 35 -12.33 -7.07 4.79
C ALA A 35 -11.85 -5.83 4.01
N LEU A 36 -10.86 -5.12 4.57
CA LEU A 36 -10.06 -4.10 3.90
C LEU A 36 -8.60 -4.53 3.86
N TYR A 37 -8.02 -4.57 2.66
CA TYR A 37 -6.60 -4.80 2.44
C TYR A 37 -5.91 -3.51 1.98
N VAL A 38 -4.84 -3.12 2.69
CA VAL A 38 -3.97 -1.99 2.35
C VAL A 38 -2.65 -2.57 1.86
N LEU A 39 -2.38 -2.44 0.56
CA LEU A 39 -1.24 -3.08 -0.10
C LEU A 39 0.00 -2.17 -0.16
N GLY A 40 0.30 -1.50 0.94
CA GLY A 40 1.53 -0.72 1.12
C GLY A 40 1.44 0.74 0.66
N ASP A 41 2.49 1.47 0.99
CA ASP A 41 2.66 2.90 0.71
C ASP A 41 1.45 3.73 1.20
N LEU A 42 0.95 3.38 2.40
CA LEU A 42 -0.07 4.15 3.12
C LEU A 42 0.46 5.54 3.49
N PHE A 43 1.71 5.60 3.97
CA PHE A 43 2.40 6.83 4.33
C PHE A 43 3.54 7.13 3.35
N GLU A 44 3.79 8.41 3.11
CA GLU A 44 4.90 8.86 2.26
C GLU A 44 6.27 8.41 2.77
N PHE A 45 6.42 8.25 4.08
CA PHE A 45 7.54 7.58 4.73
C PHE A 45 7.18 7.19 6.16
N TRP A 46 7.85 6.17 6.69
CA TRP A 46 7.73 5.71 8.07
C TRP A 46 9.11 5.52 8.68
N ILE A 47 9.33 6.10 9.87
CA ILE A 47 10.65 6.08 10.53
C ILE A 47 10.64 5.33 11.87
N GLY A 48 9.50 4.76 12.24
CA GLY A 48 9.27 3.96 13.45
C GLY A 48 7.95 4.28 14.11
N ASP A 49 7.43 3.34 14.88
CA ASP A 49 6.15 3.47 15.58
C ASP A 49 6.19 4.46 16.76
N ASP A 50 7.38 4.89 17.14
CA ASP A 50 7.64 5.89 18.18
C ASP A 50 7.66 7.34 17.65
N ASP A 51 7.37 7.55 16.35
CA ASP A 51 7.23 8.88 15.77
C ASP A 51 5.91 9.52 16.26
N PRO A 52 5.97 10.67 16.98
CA PRO A 52 4.79 11.32 17.54
C PRO A 52 4.01 12.14 16.51
N ASN A 53 4.12 11.84 15.22
CA ASN A 53 3.44 12.56 14.15
C ASN A 53 1.92 12.53 14.33
N PRO A 54 1.23 13.70 14.42
CA PRO A 54 -0.22 13.75 14.60
C PRO A 54 -1.01 13.01 13.50
N LEU A 55 -0.51 13.01 12.26
CA LEU A 55 -1.12 12.28 11.14
C LEU A 55 -1.18 10.77 11.42
N HIS A 56 -0.11 10.21 12.02
CA HIS A 56 -0.07 8.79 12.37
C HIS A 56 -1.14 8.45 13.42
N GLN A 57 -1.34 9.33 14.42
CA GLN A 57 -2.37 9.16 15.43
C GLN A 57 -3.76 9.24 14.81
N GLN A 58 -4.02 10.28 14.01
CA GLN A 58 -5.30 10.47 13.32
C GLN A 58 -5.68 9.24 12.48
N MET A 59 -4.72 8.71 11.73
CA MET A 59 -4.98 7.54 10.88
C MET A 59 -5.15 6.27 11.70
N ALA A 60 -4.38 6.09 12.78
CA ALA A 60 -4.60 4.96 13.68
C ALA A 60 -6.02 4.95 14.27
N ASP A 61 -6.52 6.11 14.69
CA ASP A 61 -7.86 6.25 15.25
C ASP A 61 -8.95 5.96 14.18
N ALA A 62 -8.77 6.46 12.96
CA ALA A 62 -9.71 6.22 11.86
C ALA A 62 -9.80 4.73 11.47
N PHE A 63 -8.65 4.05 11.33
CA PHE A 63 -8.63 2.61 11.05
C PHE A 63 -9.19 1.79 12.22
N LEU A 64 -8.87 2.16 13.46
CA LEU A 64 -9.41 1.50 14.65
C LEU A 64 -10.94 1.60 14.69
N ALA A 65 -11.50 2.78 14.37
CA ALA A 65 -12.94 2.99 14.33
C ALA A 65 -13.63 2.06 13.31
N LEU A 66 -13.02 1.83 12.13
CA LEU A 66 -13.50 0.85 11.15
C LEU A 66 -13.37 -0.59 11.67
N SER A 67 -12.23 -0.94 12.26
CA SER A 67 -12.00 -2.28 12.82
C SER A 67 -13.03 -2.62 13.93
N GLN A 68 -13.41 -1.64 14.75
CA GLN A 68 -14.44 -1.79 15.78
C GLN A 68 -15.85 -2.01 15.22
N GLN A 69 -16.06 -1.75 13.94
CA GLN A 69 -17.30 -2.10 13.22
C GLN A 69 -17.27 -3.52 12.63
N ASN A 70 -16.37 -4.37 13.12
CA ASN A 70 -16.15 -5.75 12.66
C ASN A 70 -15.67 -5.88 11.20
N VAL A 71 -14.98 -4.88 10.69
CA VAL A 71 -14.27 -4.97 9.39
C VAL A 71 -12.80 -5.31 9.67
N PRO A 72 -12.34 -6.53 9.40
CA PRO A 72 -10.94 -6.88 9.55
C PRO A 72 -10.08 -6.08 8.57
N ILE A 73 -8.95 -5.56 9.05
CA ILE A 73 -8.03 -4.73 8.26
C ILE A 73 -6.69 -5.43 8.19
N TYR A 74 -6.19 -5.62 6.97
CA TYR A 74 -4.91 -6.25 6.69
C TYR A 74 -3.98 -5.26 5.99
N PHE A 75 -2.70 -5.31 6.36
CA PHE A 75 -1.69 -4.40 5.83
C PHE A 75 -0.48 -5.17 5.32
N ILE A 76 -0.08 -4.91 4.09
CA ILE A 76 1.20 -5.31 3.49
C ILE A 76 2.10 -4.08 3.44
N HIS A 77 3.37 -4.23 3.78
CA HIS A 77 4.33 -3.13 3.70
C HIS A 77 4.64 -2.73 2.27
N GLY A 78 4.67 -1.43 2.01
CA GLY A 78 5.26 -0.86 0.81
C GLY A 78 6.74 -0.49 0.98
N ASN A 79 7.28 0.16 -0.03
CA ASN A 79 8.67 0.64 -0.01
C ASN A 79 8.85 1.94 0.78
N ARG A 80 7.79 2.65 1.13
CA ARG A 80 7.80 3.89 1.92
C ARG A 80 7.60 3.63 3.41
N ASP A 81 6.81 2.62 3.74
CA ASP A 81 6.36 2.35 5.11
C ASP A 81 6.79 0.96 5.64
N PHE A 82 7.88 0.39 5.09
CA PHE A 82 8.41 -0.92 5.48
C PHE A 82 8.86 -1.03 6.94
N LEU A 83 8.99 0.09 7.65
CA LEU A 83 9.31 0.15 9.08
C LEU A 83 8.06 0.24 9.98
N LEU A 84 6.85 0.32 9.40
CA LEU A 84 5.60 0.27 10.15
C LEU A 84 5.54 -1.05 10.94
N GLY A 85 5.40 -0.93 12.25
CA GLY A 85 5.57 -2.06 13.16
C GLY A 85 4.27 -2.49 13.82
N GLN A 86 4.41 -3.46 14.72
CA GLN A 86 3.30 -4.07 15.44
C GLN A 86 2.61 -3.09 16.41
N GLN A 87 3.30 -2.05 16.88
CA GLN A 87 2.68 -1.09 17.82
C GLN A 87 1.65 -0.23 17.09
N PHE A 88 1.99 0.29 15.90
CA PHE A 88 1.03 1.01 15.07
C PHE A 88 -0.11 0.09 14.60
N ALA A 89 0.23 -1.09 14.09
CA ALA A 89 -0.77 -2.04 13.61
C ALA A 89 -1.81 -2.39 14.69
N LYS A 90 -1.35 -2.68 15.91
CA LYS A 90 -2.24 -2.93 17.07
C LYS A 90 -3.11 -1.72 17.41
N ARG A 91 -2.52 -0.50 17.41
CA ARG A 91 -3.27 0.73 17.70
C ARG A 91 -4.33 1.02 16.64
N ALA A 92 -4.04 0.72 15.37
CA ALA A 92 -4.94 0.89 14.24
C ALA A 92 -5.93 -0.28 14.04
N GLY A 93 -5.87 -1.33 14.85
CA GLY A 93 -6.70 -2.52 14.67
C GLY A 93 -6.38 -3.32 13.40
N MET A 94 -5.12 -3.26 12.92
CA MET A 94 -4.66 -3.91 11.70
C MET A 94 -3.89 -5.20 11.98
N THR A 95 -3.91 -6.12 11.02
CA THR A 95 -3.05 -7.30 10.96
C THR A 95 -2.00 -7.14 9.88
N LEU A 96 -0.70 -7.21 10.25
CA LEU A 96 0.40 -7.18 9.29
C LEU A 96 0.53 -8.52 8.58
N LEU A 97 0.59 -8.48 7.24
CA LEU A 97 0.81 -9.63 6.38
C LEU A 97 2.23 -9.64 5.81
N GLY A 98 2.67 -10.80 5.33
CA GLY A 98 3.90 -10.92 4.55
C GLY A 98 3.73 -10.36 3.12
N ASP A 99 4.83 -10.11 2.43
CA ASP A 99 4.86 -9.73 1.02
C ASP A 99 5.81 -10.65 0.25
N PRO A 100 5.29 -11.48 -0.70
CA PRO A 100 3.89 -11.69 -1.04
C PRO A 100 3.14 -12.56 -0.02
N CYS A 101 1.80 -12.53 -0.04
CA CYS A 101 0.96 -13.48 0.70
C CYS A 101 -0.19 -13.99 -0.18
N VAL A 102 -0.75 -15.14 0.21
CA VAL A 102 -1.92 -15.73 -0.47
C VAL A 102 -3.12 -15.63 0.45
N ILE A 103 -4.24 -15.20 -0.13
CA ILE A 103 -5.55 -15.21 0.53
C ILE A 103 -6.53 -16.08 -0.24
N ASP A 104 -7.60 -16.48 0.43
CA ASP A 104 -8.81 -16.97 -0.22
C ASP A 104 -9.77 -15.79 -0.42
N LEU A 105 -10.12 -15.51 -1.65
CA LEU A 105 -11.05 -14.46 -2.03
C LEU A 105 -12.30 -15.10 -2.64
N TYR A 106 -13.26 -15.43 -1.79
CA TYR A 106 -14.51 -16.09 -2.17
C TYR A 106 -14.32 -17.43 -2.89
N GLY A 107 -13.35 -18.25 -2.46
CA GLY A 107 -13.02 -19.54 -3.04
C GLY A 107 -11.96 -19.51 -4.14
N GLU A 108 -11.44 -18.34 -4.49
CA GLU A 108 -10.31 -18.16 -5.42
C GLU A 108 -9.04 -17.81 -4.64
N ARG A 109 -7.94 -18.52 -4.93
CA ARG A 109 -6.63 -18.23 -4.35
C ARG A 109 -5.99 -17.05 -5.07
N VAL A 110 -5.67 -15.99 -4.32
CA VAL A 110 -5.13 -14.74 -4.86
C VAL A 110 -3.83 -14.39 -4.17
N VAL A 111 -2.80 -14.05 -4.95
CA VAL A 111 -1.55 -13.48 -4.42
C VAL A 111 -1.75 -11.99 -4.23
N LEU A 112 -1.46 -11.52 -3.03
CA LEU A 112 -1.34 -10.10 -2.72
C LEU A 112 0.13 -9.73 -2.57
N SER A 113 0.50 -8.58 -3.12
CA SER A 113 1.83 -7.99 -2.97
C SER A 113 1.72 -6.47 -3.02
N HIS A 114 2.71 -5.76 -2.44
CA HIS A 114 2.84 -4.35 -2.77
C HIS A 114 3.19 -4.17 -4.26
N GLY A 115 4.10 -4.98 -4.81
CA GLY A 115 4.45 -4.96 -6.24
C GLY A 115 5.88 -4.56 -6.54
N ASP A 116 6.56 -3.90 -5.62
CA ASP A 116 7.94 -3.41 -5.78
C ASP A 116 8.96 -4.53 -6.04
N LEU A 117 8.72 -5.72 -5.50
CA LEU A 117 9.54 -6.91 -5.73
C LEU A 117 9.48 -7.42 -7.17
N LEU A 118 8.42 -7.07 -7.91
CA LEU A 118 8.20 -7.49 -9.29
C LEU A 118 8.92 -6.59 -10.33
N CYS A 119 9.43 -5.42 -9.90
CA CYS A 119 10.17 -4.48 -10.74
C CYS A 119 11.64 -4.92 -10.86
N THR A 120 11.88 -6.08 -11.46
CA THR A 120 13.20 -6.75 -11.46
C THR A 120 14.23 -6.06 -12.34
N LEU A 121 13.82 -5.20 -13.27
CA LEU A 121 14.74 -4.40 -14.11
C LEU A 121 15.40 -3.25 -13.36
N ASP A 122 14.82 -2.80 -12.24
CA ASP A 122 15.45 -1.81 -11.36
C ASP A 122 16.41 -2.50 -10.37
N GLU A 123 17.54 -2.97 -10.91
CA GLU A 123 18.54 -3.69 -10.10
C GLU A 123 19.05 -2.87 -8.90
N GLY A 124 19.18 -1.54 -9.07
CA GLY A 124 19.59 -0.63 -8.01
C GLY A 124 18.61 -0.65 -6.85
N TYR A 125 17.33 -0.48 -7.17
CA TYR A 125 16.25 -0.58 -6.21
C TYR A 125 16.17 -1.97 -5.56
N GLN A 126 16.27 -3.06 -6.34
CA GLN A 126 16.23 -4.42 -5.79
C GLN A 126 17.38 -4.72 -4.81
N LYS A 127 18.58 -4.18 -5.05
CA LYS A 127 19.72 -4.25 -4.09
C LYS A 127 19.40 -3.47 -2.82
N PHE A 128 18.91 -2.26 -2.96
CA PHE A 128 18.48 -1.42 -1.83
C PHE A 128 17.40 -2.12 -1.00
N ARG A 129 16.33 -2.63 -1.64
CA ARG A 129 15.25 -3.38 -1.00
C ARG A 129 15.79 -4.56 -0.19
N ARG A 130 16.64 -5.40 -0.78
CA ARG A 130 17.25 -6.55 -0.08
C ARG A 130 17.98 -6.14 1.19
N ILE A 131 18.71 -5.02 1.17
CA ILE A 131 19.45 -4.51 2.32
C ILE A 131 18.49 -3.98 3.39
N THR A 132 17.52 -3.15 3.01
CA THR A 132 16.58 -2.53 3.94
C THR A 132 15.58 -3.54 4.56
N GLN A 133 15.39 -4.68 3.91
CA GLN A 133 14.58 -5.79 4.44
C GLN A 133 15.31 -6.65 5.51
N LEU A 134 16.63 -6.46 5.72
CA LEU A 134 17.36 -7.19 6.75
C LEU A 134 16.88 -6.79 8.15
N LYS A 135 16.35 -7.75 8.91
CA LYS A 135 15.77 -7.52 10.24
C LYS A 135 16.73 -6.84 11.21
N TRP A 136 18.00 -7.27 11.23
CA TRP A 136 19.01 -6.69 12.09
C TRP A 136 19.33 -5.23 11.74
N LEU A 137 19.31 -4.88 10.44
CA LEU A 137 19.56 -3.51 9.99
C LEU A 137 18.40 -2.58 10.34
N ARG A 138 17.16 -3.05 10.18
CA ARG A 138 15.96 -2.34 10.63
C ARG A 138 15.99 -2.11 12.13
N TRP A 139 16.33 -3.15 12.90
CA TRP A 139 16.47 -3.04 14.35
C TRP A 139 17.53 -1.98 14.70
N LEU A 140 18.70 -2.03 14.08
CA LEU A 140 19.78 -1.07 14.33
C LEU A 140 19.36 0.37 13.97
N PHE A 141 18.67 0.56 12.83
CA PHE A 141 18.14 1.85 12.43
C PHE A 141 17.14 2.40 13.47
N LEU A 142 16.25 1.57 13.98
CA LEU A 142 15.27 1.96 14.98
C LEU A 142 15.88 2.30 16.36
N GLN A 143 17.13 1.92 16.65
CA GLN A 143 17.86 2.37 17.85
C GLN A 143 18.39 3.80 17.72
N LEU A 144 18.43 4.38 16.53
CA LEU A 144 18.86 5.76 16.34
C LEU A 144 17.84 6.74 16.90
N PRO A 145 18.30 7.89 17.44
CA PRO A 145 17.38 8.97 17.83
C PRO A 145 16.48 9.39 16.68
N LEU A 146 15.23 9.73 16.96
CA LEU A 146 14.21 10.08 15.96
C LEU A 146 14.67 11.14 14.96
N ALA A 147 15.32 12.21 15.44
CA ALA A 147 15.86 13.27 14.58
C ALA A 147 16.90 12.76 13.55
N ARG A 148 17.70 11.75 13.92
CA ARG A 148 18.66 11.13 12.97
C ARG A 148 17.93 10.27 11.94
N ARG A 149 16.93 9.49 12.38
CA ARG A 149 16.11 8.68 11.46
C ARG A 149 15.39 9.56 10.45
N GLN A 150 14.84 10.69 10.91
CA GLN A 150 14.17 11.67 10.07
C GLN A 150 15.12 12.29 9.04
N ALA A 151 16.33 12.70 9.46
CA ALA A 151 17.33 13.26 8.55
C ALA A 151 17.76 12.25 7.47
N ILE A 152 17.96 10.96 7.85
CA ILE A 152 18.27 9.89 6.91
C ILE A 152 17.12 9.67 5.92
N ALA A 153 15.88 9.57 6.40
CA ALA A 153 14.71 9.37 5.57
C ALA A 153 14.51 10.51 4.56
N CYS A 154 14.64 11.77 4.99
CA CYS A 154 14.57 12.94 4.11
C CYS A 154 15.66 12.91 3.02
N LYS A 155 16.90 12.57 3.39
CA LYS A 155 18.00 12.45 2.42
C LYS A 155 17.72 11.35 1.39
N MET A 156 17.30 10.17 1.83
CA MET A 156 16.98 9.04 0.96
C MET A 156 15.82 9.37 0.02
N ARG A 157 14.80 10.07 0.50
CA ARG A 157 13.69 10.53 -0.32
C ARG A 157 14.15 11.47 -1.44
N GLY A 158 14.96 12.48 -1.12
CA GLY A 158 15.50 13.40 -2.12
C GLY A 158 16.33 12.69 -3.19
N GLN A 159 17.14 11.70 -2.81
CA GLN A 159 17.89 10.87 -3.76
C GLN A 159 16.97 10.03 -4.63
N SER A 160 15.98 9.34 -4.04
CA SER A 160 15.02 8.52 -4.79
C SER A 160 14.21 9.34 -5.80
N GLN A 161 13.80 10.57 -5.44
CA GLN A 161 13.08 11.45 -6.38
C GLN A 161 13.96 11.86 -7.57
N MET A 162 15.22 12.21 -7.32
CA MET A 162 16.17 12.55 -8.41
C MET A 162 16.46 11.35 -9.30
N GLU A 163 16.67 10.17 -8.73
CA GLU A 163 16.92 8.95 -9.51
C GLU A 163 15.71 8.54 -10.35
N ASN A 164 14.50 8.59 -9.77
CA ASN A 164 13.28 8.22 -10.48
C ASN A 164 12.93 9.19 -11.61
N ALA A 165 13.29 10.49 -11.49
CA ALA A 165 13.10 11.46 -12.56
C ALA A 165 13.92 11.12 -13.84
N HIS A 166 14.97 10.34 -13.71
CA HIS A 166 15.85 9.93 -14.83
C HIS A 166 15.61 8.48 -15.29
N LYS A 167 14.84 7.68 -14.53
CA LYS A 167 14.54 6.30 -14.90
C LYS A 167 13.42 6.24 -15.95
N SER A 168 13.58 5.35 -16.92
CA SER A 168 12.49 5.09 -17.87
C SER A 168 11.31 4.41 -17.15
N GLN A 169 10.11 4.70 -17.59
CA GLN A 169 8.90 4.08 -17.05
C GLN A 169 8.90 2.54 -17.17
N ILE A 170 9.64 2.00 -18.13
CA ILE A 170 9.78 0.54 -18.36
C ILE A 170 10.55 -0.11 -17.21
N ILE A 171 11.61 0.54 -16.71
CA ILE A 171 12.43 0.02 -15.63
C ILE A 171 11.66 -0.01 -14.29
N MET A 172 10.75 0.95 -14.12
CA MET A 172 9.92 1.08 -12.91
C MET A 172 8.65 0.21 -12.94
N ASP A 173 8.38 -0.50 -14.04
CA ASP A 173 7.23 -1.39 -14.15
C ASP A 173 7.59 -2.83 -13.74
N VAL A 174 6.57 -3.62 -13.43
CA VAL A 174 6.72 -5.04 -13.14
C VAL A 174 7.15 -5.80 -14.39
N THR A 175 8.03 -6.79 -14.25
CA THR A 175 8.37 -7.65 -15.37
C THR A 175 7.38 -8.81 -15.49
N PRO A 176 6.92 -9.16 -16.70
CA PRO A 176 6.01 -10.29 -16.89
C PRO A 176 6.54 -11.59 -16.30
N ALA A 177 7.84 -11.86 -16.46
CA ALA A 177 8.47 -13.05 -15.91
C ALA A 177 8.37 -13.12 -14.36
N ALA A 178 8.58 -12.00 -13.65
CA ALA A 178 8.45 -11.96 -12.20
C ALA A 178 7.00 -12.19 -11.73
N VAL A 179 6.02 -11.70 -12.48
CA VAL A 179 4.60 -11.97 -12.22
C VAL A 179 4.30 -13.45 -12.39
N ASP A 180 4.72 -14.04 -13.52
CA ASP A 180 4.53 -15.46 -13.83
C ASP A 180 5.16 -16.36 -12.77
N ASP A 181 6.42 -16.09 -12.42
CA ASP A 181 7.17 -16.87 -11.42
C ASP A 181 6.53 -16.76 -10.03
N THR A 182 6.02 -15.59 -9.67
CA THR A 182 5.34 -15.40 -8.38
C THR A 182 4.02 -16.16 -8.34
N LEU A 183 3.24 -16.11 -9.41
CA LEU A 183 1.98 -16.87 -9.50
C LEU A 183 2.22 -18.39 -9.45
N ARG A 184 3.23 -18.90 -10.16
CA ARG A 184 3.62 -20.32 -10.12
C ARG A 184 4.08 -20.74 -8.73
N ALA A 185 4.94 -19.94 -8.09
CA ALA A 185 5.48 -20.24 -6.77
C ALA A 185 4.39 -20.39 -5.69
N HIS A 186 3.26 -19.70 -5.88
CA HIS A 186 2.15 -19.72 -4.91
C HIS A 186 0.95 -20.55 -5.36
N ASP A 187 1.04 -21.21 -6.51
CA ASP A 187 -0.07 -21.97 -7.12
C ASP A 187 -1.35 -21.13 -7.21
N CYS A 188 -1.22 -19.93 -7.80
CA CYS A 188 -2.30 -18.98 -7.98
C CYS A 188 -2.43 -18.55 -9.45
N ARG A 189 -3.63 -18.09 -9.82
CA ARG A 189 -3.92 -17.54 -11.16
C ARG A 189 -4.33 -16.09 -11.13
N MET A 190 -4.51 -15.52 -9.94
CA MET A 190 -4.82 -14.12 -9.76
C MET A 190 -3.80 -13.46 -8.82
N MET A 191 -3.42 -12.23 -9.17
CA MET A 191 -2.57 -11.35 -8.37
C MET A 191 -3.19 -9.96 -8.26
N ILE A 192 -3.14 -9.36 -7.07
CA ILE A 192 -3.49 -7.97 -6.83
C ILE A 192 -2.27 -7.26 -6.25
N HIS A 193 -1.88 -6.12 -6.82
CA HIS A 193 -0.74 -5.35 -6.34
C HIS A 193 -0.90 -3.84 -6.61
N GLY A 194 -0.09 -3.00 -5.97
CA GLY A 194 0.05 -1.57 -6.16
C GLY A 194 1.36 -1.16 -6.83
N HIS A 195 2.03 -0.18 -6.24
CA HIS A 195 3.39 0.31 -6.51
C HIS A 195 3.60 1.03 -7.85
N THR A 196 3.08 0.53 -8.95
CA THR A 196 3.35 1.10 -10.28
C THR A 196 2.46 2.29 -10.62
N HIS A 197 1.43 2.56 -9.83
CA HIS A 197 0.45 3.65 -10.01
C HIS A 197 -0.23 3.62 -11.39
N ARG A 198 -0.44 2.42 -11.96
CA ARG A 198 -1.05 2.23 -13.29
C ARG A 198 -2.26 1.31 -13.18
N PRO A 199 -3.38 1.82 -12.66
CA PRO A 199 -4.55 1.01 -12.38
C PRO A 199 -5.07 0.34 -13.65
N ALA A 200 -5.10 -0.98 -13.64
CA ALA A 200 -5.58 -1.79 -14.76
C ALA A 200 -5.86 -3.24 -14.34
N ILE A 201 -6.71 -3.89 -15.10
CA ILE A 201 -6.93 -5.35 -15.05
C ILE A 201 -6.31 -5.95 -16.29
N HIS A 202 -5.35 -6.83 -16.11
CA HIS A 202 -4.65 -7.52 -17.21
C HIS A 202 -5.04 -8.99 -17.19
N ASP A 203 -5.74 -9.44 -18.21
CA ASP A 203 -6.01 -10.85 -18.46
C ASP A 203 -4.92 -11.42 -19.39
N PHE A 204 -4.36 -12.56 -19.05
CA PHE A 204 -3.31 -13.22 -19.81
C PHE A 204 -3.39 -14.75 -19.65
N THR A 205 -2.46 -15.46 -20.25
CA THR A 205 -2.39 -16.92 -20.13
C THR A 205 -1.11 -17.32 -19.43
N LEU A 206 -1.23 -18.11 -18.36
CA LEU A 206 -0.11 -18.69 -17.62
C LEU A 206 -0.19 -20.21 -17.75
N ASP A 207 0.82 -20.84 -18.36
CA ASP A 207 0.91 -22.28 -18.58
C ASP A 207 -0.35 -22.88 -19.26
N GLY A 208 -0.87 -22.17 -20.27
CA GLY A 208 -2.05 -22.58 -21.02
C GLY A 208 -3.40 -22.37 -20.30
N GLN A 209 -3.41 -21.76 -19.12
CA GLN A 209 -4.62 -21.46 -18.36
C GLN A 209 -4.83 -19.95 -18.19
N PRO A 210 -6.09 -19.48 -18.12
CA PRO A 210 -6.38 -18.07 -17.84
C PRO A 210 -5.75 -17.62 -16.52
N ALA A 211 -5.16 -16.43 -16.52
CA ALA A 211 -4.63 -15.78 -15.34
C ALA A 211 -4.93 -14.28 -15.39
N ARG A 212 -4.89 -13.63 -14.24
CA ARG A 212 -5.24 -12.21 -14.10
C ARG A 212 -4.30 -11.49 -13.14
N ARG A 213 -3.88 -10.31 -13.54
CA ARG A 213 -3.14 -9.36 -12.70
C ARG A 213 -3.94 -8.07 -12.57
N ILE A 214 -4.20 -7.63 -11.36
CA ILE A 214 -4.92 -6.40 -11.06
C ILE A 214 -3.94 -5.44 -10.40
N VAL A 215 -3.81 -4.26 -10.98
CA VAL A 215 -2.95 -3.17 -10.49
C VAL A 215 -3.84 -2.12 -9.87
N LEU A 216 -3.58 -1.78 -8.61
CA LEU A 216 -4.23 -0.67 -7.92
C LEU A 216 -3.61 0.66 -8.34
N GLY A 217 -4.39 1.73 -8.33
CA GLY A 217 -3.90 3.09 -8.58
C GLY A 217 -3.50 3.78 -7.27
N ASP A 218 -2.80 4.91 -7.43
CA ASP A 218 -2.50 5.82 -6.34
C ASP A 218 -3.69 6.73 -5.99
N TRP A 219 -3.49 7.58 -4.96
CA TRP A 219 -4.49 8.52 -4.48
C TRP A 219 -4.12 10.00 -4.73
N PHE A 220 -3.18 10.30 -5.67
CA PHE A 220 -2.68 11.66 -5.87
C PHE A 220 -3.71 12.64 -6.43
N GLU A 221 -4.47 12.23 -7.45
CA GLU A 221 -5.50 13.05 -8.08
C GLU A 221 -6.91 12.49 -7.83
N GLN A 222 -6.98 11.19 -7.61
CA GLN A 222 -8.22 10.46 -7.39
C GLN A 222 -7.94 9.21 -6.56
N GLY A 223 -8.89 8.82 -5.70
CA GLY A 223 -8.79 7.57 -4.96
C GLY A 223 -8.97 6.37 -5.89
N SER A 224 -8.20 5.30 -5.67
CA SER A 224 -8.33 4.03 -6.38
C SER A 224 -8.74 2.93 -5.40
N VAL A 225 -9.86 2.27 -5.68
CA VAL A 225 -10.38 1.19 -4.85
C VAL A 225 -10.77 0.01 -5.72
N LEU A 226 -10.23 -1.18 -5.42
CA LEU A 226 -10.74 -2.42 -5.99
C LEU A 226 -11.79 -3.00 -5.06
N ILE A 227 -12.98 -3.22 -5.58
CA ILE A 227 -14.10 -3.84 -4.91
C ILE A 227 -14.29 -5.24 -5.47
N CYS A 228 -14.13 -6.24 -4.61
CA CYS A 228 -14.35 -7.65 -4.97
C CYS A 228 -15.61 -8.18 -4.30
N ARG A 229 -16.44 -8.85 -5.08
CA ARG A 229 -17.61 -9.61 -4.63
C ARG A 229 -17.57 -10.99 -5.26
N PRO A 230 -18.33 -11.97 -4.76
CA PRO A 230 -18.44 -13.25 -5.43
C PRO A 230 -18.77 -13.11 -6.92
N GLY A 231 -17.83 -13.46 -7.82
CA GLY A 231 -17.99 -13.36 -9.27
C GLY A 231 -17.86 -11.96 -9.89
N GLU A 232 -17.57 -10.91 -9.12
CA GLU A 232 -17.44 -9.54 -9.61
C GLU A 232 -16.16 -8.88 -9.09
N LEU A 233 -15.39 -8.28 -9.99
CA LEU A 233 -14.21 -7.45 -9.71
C LEU A 233 -14.41 -6.08 -10.34
N ARG A 234 -14.38 -5.02 -9.54
CA ARG A 234 -14.60 -3.65 -10.00
C ARG A 234 -13.50 -2.73 -9.48
N LEU A 235 -12.65 -2.26 -10.37
CA LEU A 235 -11.66 -1.23 -10.08
C LEU A 235 -12.28 0.14 -10.31
N GLU A 236 -12.44 0.91 -9.23
CA GLU A 236 -13.05 2.24 -9.26
C GLU A 236 -12.00 3.32 -9.05
N MET A 237 -12.11 4.36 -9.88
CA MET A 237 -11.39 5.61 -9.68
C MET A 237 -12.38 6.64 -9.12
N ARG A 238 -12.05 7.23 -7.97
CA ARG A 238 -12.96 8.14 -7.24
C ARG A 238 -12.31 9.50 -7.12
N ALA A 239 -13.00 10.55 -7.58
CA ALA A 239 -12.52 11.92 -7.40
C ALA A 239 -12.27 12.19 -5.90
N LEU A 240 -11.11 12.74 -5.57
CA LEU A 240 -10.86 13.29 -4.25
C LEU A 240 -11.82 14.47 -4.07
N ALA A 241 -12.64 14.45 -3.02
CA ALA A 241 -13.53 15.58 -2.75
C ALA A 241 -12.69 16.84 -2.57
N THR A 242 -12.98 17.88 -3.34
CA THR A 242 -12.41 19.21 -3.10
C THR A 242 -12.75 19.60 -1.66
N ILE A 243 -11.75 19.78 -0.82
CA ILE A 243 -11.96 20.35 0.51
C ILE A 243 -12.47 21.77 0.28
N ASP A 244 -13.70 22.05 0.71
CA ASP A 244 -14.19 23.42 0.76
C ASP A 244 -13.28 24.20 1.74
N PRO A 245 -12.50 25.18 1.27
CA PRO A 245 -11.60 25.92 2.14
C PRO A 245 -12.33 26.73 3.23
N ALA A 246 -13.65 26.82 3.18
CA ALA A 246 -14.49 27.49 4.18
C ALA A 246 -14.82 26.61 5.40
N ALA A 247 -14.49 25.30 5.39
CA ALA A 247 -14.80 24.36 6.47
C ALA A 247 -13.65 24.20 7.49
N GLN A 248 -12.66 25.11 7.53
CA GLN A 248 -11.67 25.10 8.60
C GLN A 248 -12.29 25.66 9.87
N PRO A 249 -12.29 24.92 11.00
CA PRO A 249 -12.66 25.50 12.27
C PRO A 249 -11.67 26.64 12.58
N SER A 250 -12.20 27.84 12.77
CA SER A 250 -11.42 28.99 13.27
C SER A 250 -10.81 28.60 14.61
N VAL A 251 -9.48 28.66 14.67
CA VAL A 251 -8.66 28.48 15.88
C VAL A 251 -8.84 29.67 16.80
#